data_32696f93d985e844abcd01e03180352c
#
_entry.id   32696f93d985e844abcd01e03180352c
#
_cell.length_a   1.000
_cell.length_b   1.000
_cell.length_c   1.000
_cell.angle_alpha   90.00
_cell.angle_beta   90.00
_cell.angle_gamma   90.00
#
_symmetry.space_group_name_H-M   'P 1'
#
loop_
_entity.id
_entity.type
_entity.pdbx_description
1 polymer ?
#
loop_
_entity_poly.entity_id
_entity_poly.type
_entity_poly.pdbx_seq_one_letter_code
_entity_poly.pdbx_strand_id
1 'polypeptide(L)'
;MLFICDSRRMLRIERTLRKTSTVLRLSGRIQEENLSQLQTEIDQCTDTPKLDLKDVNLLDRPSVRFLMRCESQGIQLVDCPLYIQEWISRERRRPVR
;
A
#
# COMPACT_ATOMS: atom_id res chain seq x y z
N MET A 1 6.91 -6.31 -18.38
CA MET A 1 5.73 -6.82 -18.84
C MET A 1 4.55 -6.31 -18.11
N LEU A 2 3.62 -5.93 -18.80
CA LEU A 2 2.50 -5.36 -18.18
C LEU A 2 1.55 -6.41 -17.77
N PHE A 3 1.13 -6.33 -16.59
CA PHE A 3 0.20 -7.23 -16.08
C PHE A 3 -1.01 -6.51 -15.60
N ILE A 4 -2.14 -6.85 -16.10
CA ILE A 4 -3.30 -6.17 -15.73
C ILE A 4 -4.23 -7.09 -15.09
N CYS A 5 -4.49 -6.89 -13.86
CA CYS A 5 -5.53 -7.62 -13.28
C CYS A 5 -6.80 -6.93 -13.56
N ASP A 6 -7.84 -7.59 -13.29
CA ASP A 6 -9.12 -7.03 -13.47
C ASP A 6 -9.19 -5.72 -12.78
N SER A 7 -9.41 -4.69 -13.52
CA SER A 7 -9.29 -3.39 -12.96
C SER A 7 -10.58 -2.70 -12.69
N ARG A 8 -11.68 -3.35 -12.79
CA ARG A 8 -12.92 -2.69 -12.64
C ARG A 8 -13.04 -1.97 -11.34
N ARG A 9 -12.64 -2.51 -10.27
CA ARG A 9 -12.70 -1.81 -9.03
C ARG A 9 -11.57 -2.25 -8.19
N MET A 10 -10.51 -2.54 -8.84
CA MET A 10 -9.42 -3.13 -8.17
C MET A 10 -8.34 -2.16 -7.89
N LEU A 11 -7.48 -2.58 -7.05
CA LEU A 11 -6.25 -1.89 -6.80
C LEU A 11 -5.37 -2.03 -8.02
N ARG A 12 -4.75 -0.94 -8.39
CA ARG A 12 -3.77 -0.94 -9.46
C ARG A 12 -2.40 -0.73 -8.86
N ILE A 13 -1.49 -1.59 -9.19
CA ILE A 13 -0.15 -1.53 -8.66
C ILE A 13 0.82 -1.34 -9.80
N GLU A 14 1.61 -0.28 -9.75
CA GLU A 14 2.64 -0.03 -10.76
C GLU A 14 3.99 -0.04 -10.08
N ARG A 15 4.90 -0.78 -10.63
CA ARG A 15 6.23 -0.86 -10.08
C ARG A 15 7.15 0.06 -10.85
N THR A 16 7.82 0.95 -10.14
CA THR A 16 8.77 1.87 -10.74
C THR A 16 10.10 1.70 -10.04
N LEU A 17 11.14 1.58 -10.84
CA LEU A 17 12.46 1.46 -10.29
C LEU A 17 13.13 2.81 -10.36
N ARG A 18 13.59 3.30 -9.21
CA ARG A 18 14.25 4.57 -9.16
C ARG A 18 15.61 4.38 -8.58
N LYS A 19 16.63 4.65 -9.37
CA LYS A 19 17.99 4.51 -8.89
C LYS A 19 18.17 3.22 -8.13
N THR A 20 18.21 3.29 -6.83
CA THR A 20 18.47 2.11 -6.02
C THR A 20 17.24 1.62 -5.29
N SER A 21 16.08 2.18 -5.56
CA SER A 21 14.92 1.75 -4.80
C SER A 21 13.73 1.50 -5.73
N THR A 22 12.86 0.64 -5.25
CA THR A 22 11.65 0.31 -5.96
C THR A 22 10.50 1.06 -5.33
N VAL A 23 9.66 1.65 -6.15
CA VAL A 23 8.47 2.32 -5.66
C VAL A 23 7.27 1.61 -6.25
N LEU A 24 6.36 1.20 -5.40
CA LEU A 24 5.11 0.61 -5.83
C LEU A 24 4.03 1.69 -5.72
N ARG A 25 3.53 2.10 -6.86
CA ARG A 25 2.51 3.11 -6.87
C ARG A 25 1.16 2.43 -6.85
N LEU A 26 0.38 2.75 -5.85
CA LEU A 26 -0.92 2.15 -5.66
C LEU A 26 -1.97 3.17 -6.04
N SER A 27 -2.98 2.74 -6.77
CA SER A 27 -4.07 3.64 -7.10
C SER A 27 -5.38 2.89 -7.05
N GLY A 28 -6.45 3.63 -6.80
CA GLY A 28 -7.77 3.07 -6.73
C GLY A 28 -8.13 2.69 -5.31
N ARG A 29 -8.70 1.52 -5.18
CA ARG A 29 -9.18 1.05 -3.87
C ARG A 29 -8.30 -0.04 -3.35
N ILE A 30 -7.97 0.04 -2.07
CA ILE A 30 -7.26 -1.03 -1.41
C ILE A 30 -8.23 -1.66 -0.43
N GLN A 31 -8.57 -2.91 -0.68
CA GLN A 31 -9.49 -3.63 0.17
C GLN A 31 -8.85 -4.93 0.61
N GLU A 32 -9.46 -5.56 1.60
CA GLU A 32 -8.89 -6.75 2.16
C GLU A 32 -8.56 -7.80 1.11
N GLU A 33 -9.42 -7.93 0.12
CA GLU A 33 -9.21 -8.93 -0.91
C GLU A 33 -8.02 -8.62 -1.81
N ASN A 34 -7.51 -7.40 -1.75
CA ASN A 34 -6.35 -7.02 -2.55
C ASN A 34 -5.04 -7.23 -1.81
N LEU A 35 -5.11 -7.51 -0.53
CA LEU A 35 -3.89 -7.48 0.29
C LEU A 35 -2.93 -8.61 -0.06
N SER A 36 -3.45 -9.77 -0.42
CA SER A 36 -2.54 -10.84 -0.78
C SER A 36 -1.80 -10.52 -2.07
N GLN A 37 -2.45 -9.86 -3.00
CA GLN A 37 -1.77 -9.44 -4.22
C GLN A 37 -0.70 -8.39 -3.90
N LEU A 38 -1.05 -7.44 -3.05
CA LEU A 38 -0.09 -6.41 -2.68
C LEU A 38 1.09 -7.03 -1.94
N GLN A 39 0.82 -7.96 -1.05
CA GLN A 39 1.91 -8.62 -0.33
C GLN A 39 2.83 -9.35 -1.29
N THR A 40 2.26 -10.00 -2.28
CA THR A 40 3.06 -10.70 -3.28
C THR A 40 3.97 -9.72 -4.02
N GLU A 41 3.43 -8.56 -4.38
CA GLU A 41 4.25 -7.58 -5.07
C GLU A 41 5.39 -7.08 -4.20
N ILE A 42 5.11 -6.87 -2.93
CA ILE A 42 6.15 -6.44 -2.01
C ILE A 42 7.22 -7.51 -1.87
N ASP A 43 6.78 -8.76 -1.77
CA ASP A 43 7.73 -9.86 -1.59
C ASP A 43 8.61 -10.07 -2.79
N GLN A 44 8.16 -9.67 -3.95
CA GLN A 44 8.95 -9.83 -5.16
C GLN A 44 10.02 -8.77 -5.31
N CYS A 45 10.00 -7.75 -4.50
CA CYS A 45 11.03 -6.73 -4.57
C CYS A 45 12.27 -7.23 -3.88
N THR A 46 13.40 -6.94 -4.47
CA THR A 46 14.66 -7.41 -3.91
C THR A 46 15.09 -6.57 -2.72
N ASP A 47 14.61 -5.35 -2.65
CA ASP A 47 14.91 -4.50 -1.51
C ASP A 47 13.59 -4.03 -0.94
N THR A 48 13.68 -3.25 0.11
CA THR A 48 12.48 -2.73 0.76
C THR A 48 11.86 -1.67 -0.14
N PRO A 49 10.67 -1.90 -0.65
CA PRO A 49 10.07 -0.92 -1.55
C PRO A 49 9.44 0.21 -0.78
N LYS A 50 9.09 1.26 -1.50
CA LYS A 50 8.28 2.33 -0.96
C LYS A 50 6.90 2.23 -1.57
N LEU A 51 5.90 2.58 -0.82
CA LEU A 51 4.54 2.54 -1.32
C LEU A 51 4.06 3.96 -1.54
N ASP A 52 3.72 4.27 -2.77
CA ASP A 52 3.21 5.59 -3.13
C ASP A 52 1.70 5.53 -3.09
N LEU A 53 1.11 6.29 -2.19
CA LEU A 53 -0.31 6.24 -1.94
C LEU A 53 -1.05 7.45 -2.50
N LYS A 54 -0.40 8.22 -3.31
CA LYS A 54 -0.96 9.46 -3.80
C LYS A 54 -2.32 9.28 -4.46
N ASP A 55 -2.47 8.22 -5.23
CA ASP A 55 -3.68 8.01 -6.00
C ASP A 55 -4.64 7.02 -5.38
N VAL A 56 -4.43 6.65 -4.15
CA VAL A 56 -5.36 5.78 -3.44
C VAL A 56 -6.55 6.60 -3.01
N ASN A 57 -7.75 6.14 -3.34
CA ASN A 57 -8.93 6.92 -3.00
C ASN A 57 -9.88 6.18 -2.07
N LEU A 58 -9.57 4.96 -1.69
CA LEU A 58 -10.41 4.26 -0.75
C LEU A 58 -9.63 3.16 -0.05
N LEU A 59 -9.81 3.06 1.26
CA LEU A 59 -9.21 2.00 2.05
C LEU A 59 -10.28 1.42 2.95
N ASP A 60 -10.13 0.15 3.30
CA ASP A 60 -10.92 -0.39 4.40
C ASP A 60 -9.99 -0.58 5.58
N ARG A 61 -10.57 -0.99 6.70
CA ARG A 61 -9.78 -1.11 7.93
C ARG A 61 -8.67 -2.15 7.83
N PRO A 62 -8.91 -3.34 7.27
CA PRO A 62 -7.80 -4.28 7.14
C PRO A 62 -6.66 -3.72 6.31
N SER A 63 -6.98 -2.89 5.32
CA SER A 63 -5.94 -2.28 4.51
C SER A 63 -5.13 -1.27 5.30
N VAL A 64 -5.80 -0.48 6.13
CA VAL A 64 -5.08 0.45 6.99
C VAL A 64 -4.13 -0.30 7.91
N ARG A 65 -4.59 -1.40 8.47
CA ARG A 65 -3.73 -2.20 9.34
C ARG A 65 -2.58 -2.81 8.58
N PHE A 66 -2.83 -3.19 7.33
CA PHE A 66 -1.77 -3.72 6.50
C PHE A 66 -0.67 -2.66 6.28
N LEU A 67 -1.08 -1.43 6.01
CA LEU A 67 -0.11 -0.36 5.82
C LEU A 67 0.66 -0.09 7.10
N MET A 68 0.01 -0.15 8.23
CA MET A 68 0.71 0.02 9.49
C MET A 68 1.76 -1.06 9.70
N ARG A 69 1.42 -2.28 9.32
CA ARG A 69 2.37 -3.37 9.43
C ARG A 69 3.55 -3.16 8.50
N CYS A 70 3.28 -2.67 7.30
CA CYS A 70 4.35 -2.37 6.36
C CYS A 70 5.30 -1.34 6.94
N GLU A 71 4.74 -0.30 7.53
CA GLU A 71 5.58 0.71 8.15
C GLU A 71 6.48 0.13 9.23
N SER A 72 5.93 -0.76 10.02
CA SER A 72 6.71 -1.35 11.10
C SER A 72 7.82 -2.25 10.57
N GLN A 73 7.71 -2.68 9.34
CA GLN A 73 8.73 -3.49 8.71
C GLN A 73 9.75 -2.66 7.93
N GLY A 74 9.64 -1.35 8.01
CA GLY A 74 10.60 -0.49 7.33
C GLY A 74 10.17 0.02 5.98
N ILE A 75 8.98 -0.33 5.54
CA ILE A 75 8.48 0.14 4.25
C ILE A 75 7.95 1.55 4.42
N GLN A 76 8.43 2.46 3.60
CA GLN A 76 8.01 3.84 3.68
C GLN A 76 6.73 4.07 2.89
N LEU A 77 5.84 4.86 3.45
CA LEU A 77 4.63 5.29 2.75
C LEU A 77 4.90 6.69 2.22
N VAL A 78 4.82 6.83 0.91
CA VAL A 78 5.18 8.06 0.23
C VAL A 78 3.92 8.74 -0.26
N ASP A 79 3.89 10.06 -0.16
CA ASP A 79 2.75 10.86 -0.65
C ASP A 79 1.44 10.36 -0.09
N CYS A 80 1.43 10.05 1.17
CA CYS A 80 0.25 9.51 1.82
C CYS A 80 -0.78 10.61 1.99
N PRO A 81 -1.98 10.45 1.44
CA PRO A 81 -3.01 11.46 1.61
C PRO A 81 -3.33 11.69 3.08
N LEU A 82 -3.75 12.90 3.38
CA LEU A 82 -4.00 13.27 4.76
C LEU A 82 -5.04 12.37 5.43
N TYR A 83 -6.10 12.02 4.71
CA TYR A 83 -7.13 11.22 5.34
C TYR A 83 -6.59 9.84 5.71
N ILE A 84 -5.63 9.31 4.96
CA ILE A 84 -5.02 8.03 5.29
C ILE A 84 -4.12 8.19 6.49
N GLN A 85 -3.35 9.27 6.53
CA GLN A 85 -2.50 9.54 7.67
C GLN A 85 -3.31 9.63 8.95
N GLU A 86 -4.45 10.31 8.86
CA GLU A 86 -5.29 10.45 10.02
C GLU A 86 -5.90 9.13 10.45
N TRP A 87 -6.28 8.33 9.48
CA TRP A 87 -6.84 7.03 9.81
C TRP A 87 -5.79 6.16 10.48
N ILE A 88 -4.57 6.16 9.94
CA ILE A 88 -3.49 5.39 10.53
C ILE A 88 -3.23 5.87 11.96
N SER A 89 -3.20 7.17 12.16
CA SER A 89 -3.00 7.71 13.50
C SER A 89 -4.07 7.24 14.45
N ARG A 90 -5.28 7.22 13.97
CA ARG A 90 -6.40 6.80 14.81
C ARG A 90 -6.29 5.34 15.17
N GLU A 91 -5.96 4.51 14.19
CA GLU A 91 -5.82 3.08 14.47
C GLU A 91 -4.67 2.81 15.42
N ARG A 92 -3.61 3.60 15.31
CA ARG A 92 -2.46 3.43 16.15
C ARG A 92 -2.77 3.73 17.61
N ARG A 93 -3.69 4.62 17.84
CA ARG A 93 -4.09 4.97 19.19
C ARG A 93 -5.10 4.05 19.79
N ARG A 94 -5.72 3.21 18.98
CA ARG A 94 -6.68 2.28 19.52
C ARG A 94 -5.98 1.22 20.30
N PRO A 95 -6.57 0.80 21.41
CA PRO A 95 -6.01 -0.32 22.13
C PRO A 95 -6.09 -1.56 21.26
N VAL A 96 -5.05 -2.34 21.31
CA VAL A 96 -5.01 -3.57 20.55
C VAL A 96 -5.54 -4.69 21.39
N ARG A 97 -6.31 -5.54 20.80
CA ARG A 97 -6.85 -6.61 21.58
C ARG A 97 -6.48 -7.90 21.01
#